data_75912d44984de8544a18b8d23e35822a
#
_entry.id   75912d44984de8544a18b8d23e35822a
#
_cell.length_a   1.000
_cell.length_b   1.000
_cell.length_c   1.000
_cell.angle_alpha   90.00
_cell.angle_beta   90.00
_cell.angle_gamma   90.00
#
_symmetry.space_group_name_H-M   'P 1'
#
loop_
_entity.id
_entity.type
_entity.pdbx_description
1 polymer ?
#
loop_
_entity_poly.entity_id
_entity_poly.type
_entity_poly.pdbx_seq_one_letter_code
_entity_poly.pdbx_strand_id
1 'polypeptide(L)'
;MYGNIDGHPLRVMLPKTLIFNVEGVEVLLTHIGGYPGKYAPGIIQQLRSNNTRLFISGHSHILKVMNDNTLKLLHINPGAAGIYGFHKVRTLIRFCIDNCRIYD
;
A
#
# COMPACT_ATOMS: atom_id res chain seq x y z
N MET A 1 -5.99 -6.72 -5.76
CA MET A 1 -4.95 -7.52 -5.05
C MET A 1 -5.60 -8.44 -4.04
N TYR A 2 -4.98 -9.56 -3.78
CA TYR A 2 -5.48 -10.47 -2.76
C TYR A 2 -4.68 -10.35 -1.46
N GLY A 3 -5.28 -10.75 -0.33
CA GLY A 3 -4.64 -10.78 0.97
C GLY A 3 -4.24 -12.20 1.36
N ASN A 4 -3.53 -12.32 2.47
CA ASN A 4 -3.02 -13.61 2.95
C ASN A 4 -4.13 -14.60 3.36
N ILE A 5 -5.32 -14.08 3.70
CA ILE A 5 -6.48 -14.92 4.08
C ILE A 5 -7.24 -15.40 2.85
N ASP A 6 -7.11 -14.72 1.72
CA ASP A 6 -7.86 -15.05 0.51
C ASP A 6 -7.42 -16.40 -0.07
N GLY A 7 -8.41 -17.21 -0.44
CA GLY A 7 -8.20 -18.54 -0.98
C GLY A 7 -7.89 -18.56 -2.46
N HIS A 8 -7.70 -19.79 -2.98
CA HIS A 8 -7.31 -20.00 -4.36
C HIS A 8 -8.20 -19.32 -5.41
N PRO A 9 -9.55 -19.31 -5.31
CA PRO A 9 -10.36 -18.64 -6.33
C PRO A 9 -10.03 -17.17 -6.49
N LEU A 10 -9.86 -16.42 -5.38
CA LEU A 10 -9.52 -15.00 -5.45
C LEU A 10 -8.08 -14.78 -5.92
N ARG A 11 -7.16 -15.66 -5.54
CA ARG A 11 -5.77 -15.57 -5.96
C ARG A 11 -5.57 -15.81 -7.44
N VAL A 12 -6.47 -16.58 -8.06
CA VAL A 12 -6.46 -16.77 -9.51
C VAL A 12 -7.05 -15.58 -10.24
N MET A 13 -8.11 -14.98 -9.69
CA MET A 13 -8.84 -13.86 -10.31
C MET A 13 -8.16 -12.52 -10.14
N LEU A 14 -7.45 -12.32 -9.01
CA LEU A 14 -6.88 -11.03 -8.65
C LEU A 14 -5.35 -11.11 -8.63
N PRO A 15 -4.66 -10.04 -9.03
CA PRO A 15 -3.19 -9.99 -8.91
C PRO A 15 -2.77 -9.84 -7.46
N LYS A 16 -1.55 -10.32 -7.15
CA LYS A 16 -0.95 -10.11 -5.84
C LYS A 16 -0.64 -8.63 -5.62
N THR A 17 -0.15 -7.96 -6.66
CA THR A 17 0.27 -6.56 -6.62
C THR A 17 -0.35 -5.83 -7.80
N LEU A 18 -0.81 -4.61 -7.56
CA LEU A 18 -1.31 -3.71 -8.58
C LEU A 18 -0.35 -2.53 -8.73
N ILE A 19 -0.04 -2.19 -9.98
CA ILE A 19 0.76 -1.02 -10.32
C ILE A 19 -0.03 -0.23 -11.36
N PHE A 20 -0.31 1.03 -11.05
CA PHE A 20 -1.12 1.87 -11.94
C PHE A 20 -0.77 3.34 -11.75
N ASN A 21 -1.19 4.17 -12.70
CA ASN A 21 -0.96 5.61 -12.66
C ASN A 21 -2.28 6.33 -12.47
N VAL A 22 -2.28 7.30 -11.54
CA VAL A 22 -3.44 8.17 -11.30
C VAL A 22 -2.94 9.60 -11.32
N GLU A 23 -3.41 10.38 -12.27
CA GLU A 23 -3.10 11.81 -12.39
C GLU A 23 -1.59 12.09 -12.29
N GLY A 24 -0.79 11.25 -12.95
CA GLY A 24 0.67 11.41 -12.97
C GLY A 24 1.40 10.82 -11.77
N VAL A 25 0.68 10.18 -10.85
CA VAL A 25 1.29 9.51 -9.69
C VAL A 25 1.30 8.00 -9.92
N GLU A 26 2.48 7.42 -9.91
CA GLU A 26 2.65 5.97 -10.00
C GLU A 26 2.34 5.35 -8.65
N VAL A 27 1.35 4.45 -8.60
CA VAL A 27 0.87 3.81 -7.38
C VAL A 27 1.21 2.33 -7.41
N LEU A 28 1.75 1.82 -6.30
CA LEU A 28 1.91 0.39 -6.08
C LEU A 28 1.04 0.00 -4.88
N LEU A 29 0.19 -1.00 -5.08
CA LEU A 29 -0.75 -1.49 -4.09
C LEU A 29 -0.52 -2.99 -3.87
N THR A 30 -0.24 -3.38 -2.64
CA THR A 30 -0.06 -4.79 -2.26
C THR A 30 -0.57 -5.02 -0.84
N HIS A 31 -0.86 -6.28 -0.47
CA HIS A 31 -1.35 -6.55 0.88
C HIS A 31 -0.23 -6.53 1.91
N ILE A 32 0.83 -7.33 1.69
CA ILE A 32 1.95 -7.41 2.62
C ILE A 32 3.13 -6.63 2.05
N GLY A 33 3.38 -5.44 2.59
CA GLY A 33 4.43 -4.57 2.07
C GLY A 33 5.46 -4.10 3.08
N GLY A 34 5.15 -4.19 4.35
CA GLY A 34 5.99 -3.59 5.38
C GLY A 34 5.83 -2.08 5.42
N TYR A 35 6.91 -1.37 5.75
CA TYR A 35 6.88 0.09 5.85
C TYR A 35 8.30 0.64 5.64
N PRO A 36 8.46 1.96 5.44
CA PRO A 36 9.80 2.53 5.24
C PRO A 36 10.77 2.14 6.34
N GLY A 37 11.94 1.64 5.92
CA GLY A 37 12.94 1.10 6.82
C GLY A 37 12.80 -0.38 7.09
N LYS A 38 11.63 -0.98 6.79
CA LYS A 38 11.36 -2.40 7.04
C LYS A 38 10.38 -2.97 6.00
N TYR A 39 10.69 -2.79 4.73
CA TYR A 39 9.85 -3.33 3.67
C TYR A 39 9.89 -4.86 3.64
N ALA A 40 8.78 -5.47 3.24
CA ALA A 40 8.71 -6.90 3.03
C ALA A 40 9.68 -7.33 1.91
N PRO A 41 10.14 -8.60 1.90
CA PRO A 41 11.07 -9.07 0.86
C PRO A 41 10.56 -8.81 -0.55
N GLY A 42 11.42 -8.27 -1.41
CA GLY A 42 11.11 -7.99 -2.80
C GLY A 42 10.43 -6.65 -3.07
N ILE A 43 9.96 -5.96 -2.04
CA ILE A 43 9.22 -4.71 -2.23
C ILE A 43 10.13 -3.57 -2.70
N ILE A 44 11.32 -3.44 -2.13
CA ILE A 44 12.24 -2.37 -2.54
C ILE A 44 12.54 -2.44 -4.04
N GLN A 45 12.77 -3.64 -4.56
CA GLN A 45 13.05 -3.83 -5.98
C GLN A 45 11.87 -3.38 -6.85
N GLN A 46 10.65 -3.72 -6.44
CA GLN A 46 9.45 -3.31 -7.16
C GLN A 46 9.25 -1.79 -7.13
N LEU A 47 9.46 -1.18 -5.98
CA LEU A 47 9.32 0.27 -5.82
C LEU A 47 10.31 1.04 -6.71
N ARG A 48 11.55 0.57 -6.77
CA ARG A 48 12.58 1.21 -7.60
C ARG A 48 12.35 0.98 -9.08
N SER A 49 11.98 -0.24 -9.47
CA SER A 49 11.77 -0.59 -10.88
C SER A 49 10.61 0.15 -11.50
N ASN A 50 9.61 0.52 -10.72
CA ASN A 50 8.37 1.13 -11.22
C ASN A 50 8.28 2.62 -10.93
N ASN A 51 9.33 3.23 -10.38
CA ASN A 51 9.34 4.66 -10.06
C ASN A 51 8.12 5.08 -9.23
N THR A 52 7.79 4.28 -8.23
CA THR A 52 6.60 4.44 -7.40
C THR A 52 6.69 5.71 -6.56
N ARG A 53 5.60 6.49 -6.55
CA ARG A 53 5.49 7.67 -5.70
C ARG A 53 4.49 7.51 -4.57
N LEU A 54 3.55 6.58 -4.69
CA LEU A 54 2.59 6.24 -3.66
C LEU A 54 2.59 4.73 -3.48
N PHE A 55 2.94 4.29 -2.28
CA PHE A 55 2.97 2.88 -1.93
C PHE A 55 1.93 2.59 -0.85
N ILE A 56 0.94 1.76 -1.17
CA ILE A 56 -0.16 1.41 -0.27
C ILE A 56 -0.06 -0.07 0.07
N SER A 57 -0.05 -0.38 1.37
CA SER A 57 -0.06 -1.76 1.86
C SER A 57 -0.96 -1.90 3.07
N GLY A 58 -1.27 -3.15 3.44
CA GLY A 58 -2.11 -3.45 4.59
C GLY A 58 -1.48 -4.48 5.51
N HIS A 59 -2.24 -5.53 5.82
CA HIS A 59 -1.84 -6.70 6.58
C HIS A 59 -1.62 -6.44 8.09
N SER A 60 -0.82 -5.44 8.47
CA SER A 60 -0.53 -5.18 9.89
C SER A 60 -1.73 -4.61 10.65
N HIS A 61 -2.70 -4.05 9.95
CA HIS A 61 -3.85 -3.35 10.52
C HIS A 61 -3.46 -2.08 11.30
N ILE A 62 -2.24 -1.58 11.11
CA ILE A 62 -1.75 -0.39 11.81
C ILE A 62 -1.78 0.79 10.86
N LEU A 63 -2.56 1.81 11.23
CA LEU A 63 -2.61 3.07 10.48
C LEU A 63 -1.22 3.71 10.46
N LYS A 64 -0.72 3.99 9.27
CA LYS A 64 0.58 4.62 9.10
C LYS A 64 0.63 5.43 7.82
N VAL A 65 1.11 6.66 7.93
CA VAL A 65 1.37 7.55 6.79
C VAL A 65 2.78 8.09 6.96
N MET A 66 3.68 7.71 6.06
CA MET A 66 5.10 8.05 6.17
C MET A 66 5.69 8.40 4.82
N ASN A 67 6.58 9.38 4.80
CA ASN A 67 7.42 9.63 3.64
C ASN A 67 8.68 8.76 3.72
N ASP A 68 9.02 8.13 2.61
CA ASP A 68 10.33 7.50 2.44
C ASP A 68 11.22 8.48 1.66
N ASN A 69 12.12 9.15 2.36
CA ASN A 69 12.98 10.15 1.75
C ASN A 69 14.06 9.53 0.87
N THR A 70 14.40 8.27 1.10
CA THR A 70 15.39 7.55 0.29
C THR A 70 14.82 7.17 -1.06
N LEU A 71 13.61 6.61 -1.09
CA LEU A 71 12.94 6.21 -2.33
C LEU A 71 12.03 7.31 -2.89
N LYS A 72 11.87 8.41 -2.17
CA LYS A 72 11.06 9.58 -2.58
C LYS A 72 9.62 9.19 -2.88
N LEU A 73 9.00 8.50 -1.95
CA LEU A 73 7.60 8.08 -2.06
C LEU A 73 6.86 8.32 -0.75
N LEU A 74 5.53 8.33 -0.85
CA LEU A 74 4.65 8.34 0.30
C LEU A 74 4.14 6.92 0.52
N HIS A 75 4.31 6.42 1.75
CA HIS A 75 3.75 5.14 2.16
C HIS A 75 2.48 5.34 2.98
N ILE A 76 1.44 4.58 2.66
CA ILE A 76 0.18 4.58 3.38
C ILE A 76 -0.21 3.15 3.74
N ASN A 77 -0.51 2.92 5.01
CA ASN A 77 -1.27 1.77 5.47
C ASN A 77 -2.52 2.33 6.14
N PRO A 78 -3.72 2.09 5.59
CA PRO A 78 -4.95 2.68 6.13
C PRO A 78 -5.41 2.06 7.45
N GLY A 79 -4.70 1.07 7.96
CA GLY A 79 -5.17 0.29 9.10
C GLY A 79 -6.23 -0.71 8.67
N ALA A 80 -7.16 -1.02 9.55
CA ALA A 80 -8.24 -1.95 9.26
C ALA A 80 -9.60 -1.32 9.50
N ALA A 81 -10.51 -1.48 8.54
CA ALA A 81 -11.90 -1.03 8.67
C ALA A 81 -12.74 -2.06 9.44
N GLY A 82 -12.27 -3.30 9.54
CA GLY A 82 -12.94 -4.38 10.28
C GLY A 82 -12.51 -4.47 11.74
N ILE A 83 -13.08 -5.44 12.45
CA ILE A 83 -12.85 -5.60 13.89
C ILE A 83 -11.84 -6.69 14.22
N TYR A 84 -11.52 -7.59 13.28
CA TYR A 84 -10.61 -8.71 13.52
C TYR A 84 -9.16 -8.32 13.33
N GLY A 85 -8.30 -8.64 14.29
CA GLY A 85 -6.86 -8.37 14.24
C GLY A 85 -6.36 -7.84 15.58
N PHE A 86 -5.10 -7.42 15.61
CA PHE A 86 -4.47 -6.89 16.82
C PHE A 86 -4.71 -5.39 17.02
N HIS A 87 -5.31 -4.72 16.06
CA HIS A 87 -5.63 -3.30 16.17
C HIS A 87 -6.80 -3.07 17.12
N LYS A 88 -6.81 -1.92 17.80
CA LYS A 88 -7.84 -1.56 18.77
C LYS A 88 -8.89 -0.63 18.19
N VAL A 89 -8.57 0.08 17.11
CA VAL A 89 -9.42 1.09 16.50
C VAL A 89 -9.55 0.79 15.01
N ARG A 90 -10.77 0.84 14.49
CA ARG A 90 -11.01 0.76 13.04
C ARG A 90 -10.65 2.09 12.41
N THR A 91 -9.94 2.03 11.27
CA THR A 91 -9.47 3.23 10.59
C THR A 91 -9.67 3.12 9.09
N LEU A 92 -9.72 4.26 8.43
CA LEU A 92 -9.64 4.41 6.99
C LEU A 92 -8.94 5.73 6.66
N ILE A 93 -8.44 5.85 5.43
CA ILE A 93 -7.80 7.07 4.97
C ILE A 93 -8.50 7.53 3.69
N ARG A 94 -8.81 8.82 3.63
CA ARG A 94 -9.30 9.49 2.42
C ARG A 94 -8.25 10.50 1.98
N PHE A 95 -7.95 10.49 0.69
CA PHE A 95 -7.01 11.44 0.11
C PHE A 95 -7.36 11.69 -1.35
N CYS A 96 -6.75 12.71 -1.94
CA CYS A 96 -6.95 13.08 -3.34
C CYS A 96 -5.63 13.04 -4.09
N ILE A 97 -5.70 12.67 -5.36
CA ILE A 97 -4.57 12.77 -6.28
C ILE A 97 -5.03 13.65 -7.44
N ASP A 98 -4.29 14.72 -7.69
CA ASP A 98 -4.61 15.64 -8.77
C ASP A 98 -3.34 16.32 -9.23
N ASN A 99 -3.12 16.34 -10.55
CA ASN A 99 -2.05 17.06 -11.19
C ASN A 99 -0.67 16.73 -10.58
N CYS A 100 -0.38 15.43 -10.47
CA CYS A 100 0.86 14.89 -9.92
C CYS A 100 1.05 15.14 -8.42
N ARG A 101 0.00 15.52 -7.70
CA ARG A 101 0.08 15.78 -6.25
C ARG A 101 -0.87 14.89 -5.49
N ILE A 102 -0.41 14.47 -4.31
CA ILE A 102 -1.21 13.70 -3.34
C ILE A 102 -1.52 14.66 -2.19
N TYR A 103 -2.80 14.81 -1.85
CA TYR A 103 -3.20 15.72 -0.77
C TYR A 103 -4.49 15.26 -0.11
N ASP A 104 -4.76 15.86 1.03
CA ASP A 104 -5.97 15.59 1.82
C ASP A 104 -7.21 16.28 1.25
#